data_6413a58e58e74806d13b6565de7d5200
#
_entry.id   6413a58e58e74806d13b6565de7d5200
#
_cell.length_a   1.000
_cell.length_b   1.000
_cell.length_c   1.000
_cell.angle_alpha   90.00
_cell.angle_beta   90.00
_cell.angle_gamma   90.00
#
_symmetry.space_group_name_H-M   'P 1'
#
loop_
_entity.id
_entity.type
_entity.pdbx_description
1 polymer ?
#
loop_
_entity_poly.entity_id
_entity_poly.type
_entity_poly.pdbx_seq_one_letter_code
_entity_poly.pdbx_strand_id
1 'polypeptide(L)'
;MNFKPILIVPGEKKSIFFEIFFKSIKSKKIVCPLVLICNKKILFKEIKRYKFKKKIEVVSYSYILEKKLLNKKIYLININNQKSKNYVQKCFQLAFKLIKNGLSNKLLNGPINKSKILKKKYLGITEYVAKNFKQKKFAMLIYNQKLSVCPITTHLPLKYVSKRITKKLLKEKILIVNNFFEKFIGFKPRIGVVGLNPHCESILNYNEDNKIILPVVSSLKKKFLIKGPIPADTIFLKHVRKDFDVI
;
A
#
# COMPACT_ATOMS: atom_id res chain seq x y z
N MET A 1 23.96 4.68 -8.76
CA MET A 1 22.99 3.61 -8.38
C MET A 1 21.89 3.52 -9.41
N ASN A 2 21.52 2.33 -9.82
CA ASN A 2 20.43 2.10 -10.76
C ASN A 2 19.18 1.68 -9.97
N PHE A 3 18.17 2.53 -9.92
CA PHE A 3 16.96 2.28 -9.15
C PHE A 3 15.96 1.42 -9.95
N LYS A 4 15.33 0.44 -9.30
CA LYS A 4 14.17 -0.25 -9.89
C LYS A 4 13.05 0.77 -10.15
N PRO A 5 12.33 0.65 -11.28
CA PRO A 5 11.26 1.58 -11.62
C PRO A 5 10.07 1.48 -10.66
N ILE A 6 9.27 2.55 -10.61
CA ILE A 6 7.94 2.53 -10.03
C ILE A 6 6.95 2.32 -11.17
N LEU A 7 6.17 1.24 -11.09
CA LEU A 7 5.07 1.00 -12.02
C LEU A 7 3.85 1.81 -11.58
N ILE A 8 3.17 2.44 -12.52
CA ILE A 8 2.08 3.37 -12.22
C ILE A 8 0.86 3.02 -13.08
N VAL A 9 -0.24 2.66 -12.43
CA VAL A 9 -1.55 2.45 -13.04
C VAL A 9 -2.45 3.62 -12.68
N PRO A 10 -2.76 4.56 -13.58
CA PRO A 10 -3.54 5.76 -13.29
C PRO A 10 -4.95 5.51 -12.74
N GLY A 11 -5.51 4.34 -12.99
CA GLY A 11 -6.87 4.01 -12.55
C GLY A 11 -7.96 4.52 -13.51
N GLU A 12 -9.01 5.12 -12.95
CA GLU A 12 -10.16 5.58 -13.74
C GLU A 12 -9.81 6.79 -14.62
N LYS A 13 -10.38 6.80 -15.83
CA LYS A 13 -10.06 7.80 -16.87
C LYS A 13 -10.40 9.24 -16.48
N LYS A 14 -11.49 9.42 -15.73
CA LYS A 14 -11.97 10.73 -15.27
C LYS A 14 -11.63 10.95 -13.79
N SER A 15 -10.42 10.57 -13.37
CA SER A 15 -9.97 10.75 -11.98
C SER A 15 -9.01 11.93 -11.85
N ILE A 16 -8.82 12.39 -10.65
CA ILE A 16 -7.85 13.44 -10.28
C ILE A 16 -6.38 12.98 -10.45
N PHE A 17 -6.14 11.70 -10.81
CA PHE A 17 -4.80 11.11 -10.81
C PHE A 17 -3.78 11.93 -11.60
N PHE A 18 -4.08 12.30 -12.84
CA PHE A 18 -3.10 12.98 -13.70
C PHE A 18 -2.75 14.38 -13.19
N GLU A 19 -3.70 15.08 -12.57
CA GLU A 19 -3.43 16.36 -11.92
C GLU A 19 -2.42 16.19 -10.78
N ILE A 20 -2.68 15.25 -9.87
CA ILE A 20 -1.79 14.96 -8.75
C ILE A 20 -0.42 14.50 -9.28
N PHE A 21 -0.40 13.59 -10.25
CA PHE A 21 0.83 13.06 -10.84
C PHE A 21 1.69 14.19 -11.41
N PHE A 22 1.15 15.04 -12.27
CA PHE A 22 1.90 16.12 -12.90
C PHE A 22 2.37 17.17 -11.87
N LYS A 23 1.55 17.51 -10.89
CA LYS A 23 1.95 18.41 -9.79
C LYS A 23 3.10 17.79 -8.97
N SER A 24 3.02 16.52 -8.63
CA SER A 24 4.07 15.81 -7.89
C SER A 24 5.40 15.77 -8.66
N ILE A 25 5.33 15.52 -9.98
CA ILE A 25 6.52 15.49 -10.84
C ILE A 25 7.18 16.88 -10.96
N LYS A 26 6.40 17.97 -10.88
CA LYS A 26 6.91 19.35 -10.89
C LYS A 26 7.57 19.71 -9.55
N SER A 27 6.96 19.32 -8.44
CA SER A 27 7.35 19.75 -7.08
C SER A 27 8.41 18.87 -6.41
N LYS A 28 8.59 17.62 -6.85
CA LYS A 28 9.50 16.66 -6.22
C LYS A 28 10.58 16.19 -7.19
N LYS A 29 11.79 16.03 -6.68
CA LYS A 29 12.90 15.42 -7.44
C LYS A 29 12.71 13.91 -7.49
N ILE A 30 12.44 13.38 -8.69
CA ILE A 30 12.30 11.95 -8.90
C ILE A 30 13.66 11.38 -9.28
N VAL A 31 14.09 10.36 -8.55
CA VAL A 31 15.40 9.74 -8.72
C VAL A 31 15.35 8.42 -9.51
N CYS A 32 14.22 7.73 -9.51
CA CYS A 32 14.03 6.44 -10.18
C CYS A 32 13.28 6.57 -11.51
N PRO A 33 13.33 5.57 -12.41
CA PRO A 33 12.47 5.51 -13.57
C PRO A 33 11.00 5.38 -13.17
N LEU A 34 10.09 6.02 -13.89
CA LEU A 34 8.65 5.86 -13.75
C LEU A 34 8.09 5.18 -14.99
N VAL A 35 7.24 4.17 -14.81
CA VAL A 35 6.60 3.45 -15.91
C VAL A 35 5.09 3.58 -15.78
N LEU A 36 4.51 4.47 -16.58
CA LEU A 36 3.06 4.62 -16.72
C LEU A 36 2.49 3.48 -17.57
N ILE A 37 1.42 2.88 -17.11
CA ILE A 37 0.70 1.81 -17.81
C ILE A 37 -0.71 2.32 -18.06
N CYS A 38 -0.93 2.94 -19.20
CA CYS A 38 -2.23 3.52 -19.55
C CYS A 38 -2.37 3.74 -21.06
N ASN A 39 -3.52 4.26 -21.47
CA ASN A 39 -3.77 4.59 -22.86
C ASN A 39 -3.08 5.91 -23.25
N LYS A 40 -2.34 5.88 -24.35
CA LYS A 40 -1.60 7.03 -24.91
C LYS A 40 -2.53 8.23 -25.15
N LYS A 41 -3.69 8.03 -25.77
CA LYS A 41 -4.61 9.13 -26.09
C LYS A 41 -5.12 9.83 -24.83
N ILE A 42 -5.42 9.08 -23.77
CA ILE A 42 -5.83 9.66 -22.46
C ILE A 42 -4.68 10.49 -21.90
N LEU A 43 -3.48 9.92 -21.81
CA LEU A 43 -2.33 10.61 -21.23
C LEU A 43 -2.01 11.90 -21.98
N PHE A 44 -1.93 11.88 -23.32
CA PHE A 44 -1.59 13.06 -24.11
C PHE A 44 -2.66 14.15 -24.03
N LYS A 45 -3.96 13.79 -23.92
CA LYS A 45 -5.03 14.76 -23.63
C LYS A 45 -4.78 15.48 -22.31
N GLU A 46 -4.43 14.73 -21.25
CA GLU A 46 -4.16 15.32 -19.94
C GLU A 46 -2.84 16.11 -19.90
N ILE A 47 -1.81 15.68 -20.63
CA ILE A 47 -0.57 16.46 -20.82
C ILE A 47 -0.88 17.83 -21.40
N LYS A 48 -1.71 17.91 -22.46
CA LYS A 48 -2.16 19.17 -23.06
C LYS A 48 -2.96 20.00 -22.08
N ARG A 49 -3.92 19.40 -21.38
CA ARG A 49 -4.79 20.08 -20.39
C ARG A 49 -3.99 20.73 -19.24
N TYR A 50 -3.00 20.03 -18.70
CA TYR A 50 -2.20 20.51 -17.55
C TYR A 50 -0.87 21.16 -17.96
N LYS A 51 -0.66 21.39 -19.27
CA LYS A 51 0.56 22.01 -19.83
C LYS A 51 1.83 21.36 -19.27
N PHE A 52 1.86 20.02 -19.25
CA PHE A 52 2.98 19.27 -18.69
C PHE A 52 4.12 19.20 -19.73
N LYS A 53 5.31 19.67 -19.35
CA LYS A 53 6.45 19.87 -20.29
C LYS A 53 7.48 18.73 -20.28
N LYS A 54 7.52 17.86 -19.25
CA LYS A 54 8.53 16.79 -19.21
C LYS A 54 8.21 15.72 -20.26
N LYS A 55 9.25 15.25 -20.96
CA LYS A 55 9.17 14.21 -21.98
C LYS A 55 8.72 12.89 -21.36
N ILE A 56 7.79 12.20 -22.02
CA ILE A 56 7.37 10.84 -21.71
C ILE A 56 7.66 9.97 -22.92
N GLU A 57 8.48 8.94 -22.72
CA GLU A 57 8.90 8.04 -23.80
C GLU A 57 7.89 6.91 -23.95
N VAL A 58 7.27 6.78 -25.12
CA VAL A 58 6.37 5.67 -25.42
C VAL A 58 7.20 4.48 -25.86
N VAL A 59 7.07 3.37 -25.14
CA VAL A 59 7.89 2.18 -25.33
C VAL A 59 7.04 0.91 -25.40
N SER A 60 7.59 -0.13 -26.03
CA SER A 60 6.97 -1.45 -26.07
C SER A 60 7.17 -2.21 -24.76
N TYR A 61 6.44 -3.31 -24.60
CA TYR A 61 6.63 -4.23 -23.49
C TYR A 61 8.01 -4.90 -23.51
N SER A 62 8.49 -5.30 -24.71
CA SER A 62 9.82 -5.89 -24.90
C SER A 62 10.93 -4.90 -24.52
N TYR A 63 10.83 -3.65 -24.98
CA TYR A 63 11.79 -2.61 -24.61
C TYR A 63 11.97 -2.49 -23.08
N ILE A 64 10.87 -2.49 -22.34
CA ILE A 64 10.90 -2.36 -20.86
C ILE A 64 11.60 -3.54 -20.18
N LEU A 65 11.54 -4.74 -20.76
CA LEU A 65 12.20 -5.92 -20.20
C LEU A 65 13.66 -6.04 -20.59
N GLU A 66 14.00 -5.67 -21.83
CA GLU A 66 15.32 -5.88 -22.42
C GLU A 66 16.29 -4.72 -22.21
N LYS A 67 15.76 -3.51 -22.11
CA LYS A 67 16.59 -2.31 -21.99
C LYS A 67 16.67 -1.79 -20.57
N LYS A 68 17.85 -1.32 -20.19
CA LYS A 68 18.06 -0.65 -18.90
C LYS A 68 17.32 0.69 -18.90
N LEU A 69 16.36 0.84 -17.98
CA LEU A 69 15.63 2.08 -17.82
C LEU A 69 16.48 3.15 -17.14
N LEU A 70 16.48 4.33 -17.70
CA LEU A 70 17.26 5.45 -17.18
C LEU A 70 16.54 6.11 -16.01
N ASN A 71 17.29 6.41 -14.95
CA ASN A 71 16.79 7.18 -13.83
C ASN A 71 16.22 8.53 -14.26
N LYS A 72 15.28 9.06 -13.51
CA LYS A 72 14.61 10.36 -13.75
C LYS A 72 13.77 10.43 -15.03
N LYS A 73 13.70 9.37 -15.84
CA LYS A 73 12.85 9.31 -17.02
C LYS A 73 11.46 8.75 -16.73
N ILE A 74 10.52 9.14 -17.59
CA ILE A 74 9.13 8.68 -17.54
C ILE A 74 8.85 7.92 -18.82
N TYR A 75 8.43 6.68 -18.69
CA TYR A 75 8.08 5.77 -19.78
C TYR A 75 6.58 5.52 -19.78
N LEU A 76 6.02 5.28 -20.95
CA LEU A 76 4.64 4.87 -21.14
C LEU A 76 4.58 3.54 -21.88
N ILE A 77 3.93 2.55 -21.28
CA ILE A 77 3.43 1.37 -22.01
C ILE A 77 1.99 1.64 -22.39
N ASN A 78 1.73 1.69 -23.69
CA ASN A 78 0.40 1.99 -24.20
C ASN A 78 -0.53 0.78 -24.08
N ILE A 79 -1.67 0.98 -23.44
CA ILE A 79 -2.78 0.02 -23.40
C ILE A 79 -3.86 0.47 -24.36
N ASN A 80 -4.03 -0.30 -25.44
CA ASN A 80 -5.10 -0.07 -26.42
C ASN A 80 -6.50 -0.35 -25.83
N ASN A 81 -7.52 0.05 -26.58
CA ASN A 81 -8.93 -0.21 -26.25
C ASN A 81 -9.37 0.37 -24.89
N GLN A 82 -9.17 1.69 -24.73
CA GLN A 82 -9.61 2.44 -23.56
C GLN A 82 -11.13 2.38 -23.29
N LYS A 83 -11.95 2.07 -24.30
CA LYS A 83 -13.43 1.94 -24.16
C LYS A 83 -13.84 0.63 -23.48
N SER A 84 -12.97 -0.37 -23.40
CA SER A 84 -13.25 -1.65 -22.76
C SER A 84 -13.64 -1.47 -21.29
N LYS A 85 -14.69 -2.17 -20.85
CA LYS A 85 -15.11 -2.26 -19.44
C LYS A 85 -13.98 -2.76 -18.52
N ASN A 86 -13.05 -3.55 -19.07
CA ASN A 86 -11.91 -4.14 -18.33
C ASN A 86 -10.59 -3.37 -18.52
N TYR A 87 -10.63 -2.13 -19.00
CA TYR A 87 -9.43 -1.35 -19.29
C TYR A 87 -8.47 -1.24 -18.09
N VAL A 88 -8.98 -0.84 -16.94
CA VAL A 88 -8.15 -0.69 -15.72
C VAL A 88 -7.61 -2.04 -15.25
N GLN A 89 -8.39 -3.11 -15.36
CA GLN A 89 -7.92 -4.48 -15.06
C GLN A 89 -6.75 -4.89 -15.97
N LYS A 90 -6.81 -4.58 -17.28
CA LYS A 90 -5.69 -4.84 -18.20
C LYS A 90 -4.43 -4.08 -17.80
N CYS A 91 -4.56 -2.83 -17.36
CA CYS A 91 -3.42 -2.07 -16.84
C CYS A 91 -2.80 -2.75 -15.61
N PHE A 92 -3.61 -3.21 -14.65
CA PHE A 92 -3.12 -3.96 -13.48
C PHE A 92 -2.48 -5.30 -13.87
N GLN A 93 -3.10 -6.07 -14.77
CA GLN A 93 -2.55 -7.36 -15.22
C GLN A 93 -1.16 -7.19 -15.83
N LEU A 94 -0.95 -6.15 -16.65
CA LEU A 94 0.35 -5.85 -17.19
C LEU A 94 1.35 -5.43 -16.11
N ALA A 95 0.95 -4.58 -15.17
CA ALA A 95 1.79 -4.22 -14.02
C ALA A 95 2.20 -5.46 -13.20
N PHE A 96 1.27 -6.36 -12.93
CA PHE A 96 1.56 -7.61 -12.21
C PHE A 96 2.51 -8.52 -12.99
N LYS A 97 2.36 -8.60 -14.32
CA LYS A 97 3.28 -9.35 -15.18
C LYS A 97 4.70 -8.79 -15.10
N LEU A 98 4.86 -7.47 -15.15
CA LEU A 98 6.15 -6.80 -15.02
C LEU A 98 6.80 -7.03 -13.65
N ILE A 99 6.01 -7.03 -12.57
CA ILE A 99 6.50 -7.33 -11.23
C ILE A 99 6.94 -8.79 -11.12
N LYS A 100 6.15 -9.74 -11.65
CA LYS A 100 6.50 -11.17 -11.65
C LYS A 100 7.78 -11.45 -12.43
N ASN A 101 8.05 -10.68 -13.48
CA ASN A 101 9.30 -10.74 -14.25
C ASN A 101 10.48 -10.00 -13.56
N GLY A 102 10.32 -9.53 -12.32
CA GLY A 102 11.40 -8.94 -11.53
C GLY A 102 11.77 -7.49 -11.87
N LEU A 103 11.07 -6.85 -12.83
CA LEU A 103 11.35 -5.48 -13.24
C LEU A 103 11.22 -4.50 -12.08
N SER A 104 10.19 -4.67 -11.26
CA SER A 104 9.90 -3.80 -10.12
C SER A 104 9.30 -4.57 -8.96
N ASN A 105 9.37 -3.98 -7.77
CA ASN A 105 8.62 -4.40 -6.58
C ASN A 105 7.73 -3.26 -6.05
N LYS A 106 7.52 -2.21 -6.85
CA LYS A 106 6.77 -1.01 -6.47
C LYS A 106 5.66 -0.76 -7.47
N LEU A 107 4.42 -0.70 -6.99
CA LEU A 107 3.24 -0.37 -7.77
C LEU A 107 2.47 0.77 -7.10
N LEU A 108 2.24 1.83 -7.85
CA LEU A 108 1.38 2.93 -7.45
C LEU A 108 0.12 2.89 -8.33
N ASN A 109 -1.04 2.99 -7.70
CA ASN A 109 -2.29 3.10 -8.44
C ASN A 109 -3.08 4.36 -8.09
N GLY A 110 -3.75 4.91 -9.09
CA GLY A 110 -4.71 5.99 -8.92
C GLY A 110 -6.09 5.48 -8.46
N PRO A 111 -7.07 6.39 -8.37
CA PRO A 111 -8.44 6.05 -7.97
C PRO A 111 -9.05 4.98 -8.87
N ILE A 112 -9.74 4.02 -8.26
CA ILE A 112 -10.42 2.93 -8.95
C ILE A 112 -11.90 2.86 -8.57
N ASN A 113 -12.72 2.46 -9.51
CA ASN A 113 -14.10 2.07 -9.21
C ASN A 113 -14.11 0.64 -8.65
N LYS A 114 -14.29 0.53 -7.33
CA LYS A 114 -14.24 -0.76 -6.63
C LYS A 114 -15.25 -1.78 -7.17
N SER A 115 -16.49 -1.36 -7.47
CA SER A 115 -17.53 -2.27 -7.97
C SER A 115 -17.17 -2.88 -9.33
N LYS A 116 -16.57 -2.08 -10.22
CA LYS A 116 -16.16 -2.53 -11.56
C LYS A 116 -14.93 -3.41 -11.56
N ILE A 117 -13.92 -3.06 -10.74
CA ILE A 117 -12.62 -3.74 -10.76
C ILE A 117 -12.63 -4.95 -9.84
N LEU A 118 -13.16 -4.81 -8.64
CA LEU A 118 -13.13 -5.85 -7.62
C LEU A 118 -14.31 -6.84 -7.76
N LYS A 119 -15.36 -6.48 -8.54
CA LYS A 119 -16.53 -7.33 -8.84
C LYS A 119 -17.13 -8.01 -7.60
N LYS A 120 -17.17 -7.32 -6.46
CA LYS A 120 -17.57 -7.84 -5.14
C LYS A 120 -16.79 -9.09 -4.65
N LYS A 121 -15.69 -9.46 -5.35
CA LYS A 121 -14.85 -10.62 -5.00
C LYS A 121 -13.74 -10.27 -4.00
N TYR A 122 -13.45 -8.99 -3.81
CA TYR A 122 -12.39 -8.50 -2.93
C TYR A 122 -12.91 -7.34 -2.10
N LEU A 123 -12.51 -7.28 -0.85
CA LEU A 123 -12.87 -6.20 0.06
C LEU A 123 -12.21 -4.86 -0.32
N GLY A 124 -10.98 -4.94 -0.83
CA GLY A 124 -10.22 -3.78 -1.26
C GLY A 124 -9.13 -4.10 -2.29
N ILE A 125 -8.38 -3.07 -2.69
CA ILE A 125 -7.28 -3.20 -3.64
C ILE A 125 -6.12 -4.02 -3.07
N THR A 126 -5.88 -3.93 -1.77
CA THR A 126 -4.83 -4.68 -1.07
C THR A 126 -5.04 -6.18 -1.22
N GLU A 127 -6.26 -6.65 -0.97
CA GLU A 127 -6.66 -8.06 -1.11
C GLU A 127 -6.59 -8.51 -2.58
N TYR A 128 -6.99 -7.64 -3.51
CA TYR A 128 -6.90 -7.90 -4.95
C TYR A 128 -5.44 -8.10 -5.38
N VAL A 129 -4.53 -7.22 -4.97
CA VAL A 129 -3.11 -7.31 -5.26
C VAL A 129 -2.52 -8.58 -4.62
N ALA A 130 -2.76 -8.79 -3.32
CA ALA A 130 -2.25 -9.95 -2.59
C ALA A 130 -2.64 -11.28 -3.26
N LYS A 131 -3.89 -11.42 -3.69
CA LYS A 131 -4.37 -12.63 -4.39
C LYS A 131 -3.69 -12.85 -5.73
N ASN A 132 -3.45 -11.78 -6.51
CA ASN A 132 -2.76 -11.90 -7.80
C ASN A 132 -1.30 -12.35 -7.67
N PHE A 133 -0.67 -12.09 -6.51
CA PHE A 133 0.66 -12.59 -6.16
C PHE A 133 0.64 -13.85 -5.30
N LYS A 134 -0.54 -14.48 -5.09
CA LYS A 134 -0.71 -15.66 -4.22
C LYS A 134 -0.18 -15.43 -2.79
N GLN A 135 -0.16 -14.17 -2.33
CA GLN A 135 0.31 -13.81 -1.00
C GLN A 135 -0.83 -14.00 0.01
N LYS A 136 -0.60 -14.90 0.98
CA LYS A 136 -1.52 -15.11 2.10
C LYS A 136 -1.25 -14.11 3.25
N LYS A 137 0.00 -13.65 3.37
CA LYS A 137 0.46 -12.74 4.41
C LYS A 137 0.70 -11.36 3.82
N PHE A 138 -0.08 -10.38 4.23
CA PHE A 138 0.04 -8.98 3.82
C PHE A 138 -0.47 -8.07 4.92
N ALA A 139 -0.10 -6.81 4.90
CA ALA A 139 -0.60 -5.78 5.78
C ALA A 139 -0.98 -4.52 4.99
N MET A 140 -2.00 -3.82 5.44
CA MET A 140 -2.28 -2.46 5.02
C MET A 140 -1.57 -1.53 5.99
N LEU A 141 -0.82 -0.56 5.48
CA LEU A 141 -0.17 0.47 6.29
C LEU A 141 -0.60 1.84 5.79
N ILE A 142 -1.25 2.61 6.64
CA ILE A 142 -1.51 4.03 6.42
C ILE A 142 -0.25 4.76 6.89
N TYR A 143 0.63 5.04 5.93
CA TYR A 143 1.96 5.56 6.23
C TYR A 143 1.98 7.08 6.38
N ASN A 144 2.59 7.54 7.45
CA ASN A 144 2.98 8.93 7.65
C ASN A 144 4.29 8.95 8.45
N GLN A 145 5.19 9.90 8.13
CA GLN A 145 6.50 10.00 8.80
C GLN A 145 6.41 10.23 10.31
N LYS A 146 5.34 10.91 10.77
CA LYS A 146 5.18 11.21 12.20
C LYS A 146 4.49 10.09 12.97
N LEU A 147 3.57 9.39 12.32
CA LEU A 147 2.83 8.26 12.89
C LEU A 147 2.15 7.48 11.79
N SER A 148 2.46 6.20 11.67
CA SER A 148 1.76 5.27 10.77
C SER A 148 0.74 4.45 11.53
N VAL A 149 -0.28 3.94 10.83
CA VAL A 149 -1.30 3.06 11.40
C VAL A 149 -1.47 1.79 10.57
N CYS A 150 -1.44 0.64 11.23
CA CYS A 150 -1.66 -0.67 10.61
C CYS A 150 -2.90 -1.35 11.19
N PRO A 151 -4.08 -1.26 10.54
CA PRO A 151 -5.26 -1.96 11.01
C PRO A 151 -5.09 -3.49 10.90
N ILE A 152 -5.44 -4.20 11.96
CA ILE A 152 -5.39 -5.67 11.97
C ILE A 152 -6.47 -6.24 11.05
N THR A 153 -7.68 -5.65 11.07
CA THR A 153 -8.79 -6.00 10.19
C THR A 153 -9.16 -4.83 9.29
N THR A 154 -9.55 -5.12 8.04
CA THR A 154 -9.96 -4.12 7.05
C THR A 154 -11.33 -4.47 6.50
N HIS A 155 -12.21 -3.47 6.33
CA HIS A 155 -13.52 -3.59 5.66
C HIS A 155 -14.44 -4.70 6.24
N LEU A 156 -14.25 -5.05 7.50
CA LEU A 156 -15.03 -6.09 8.17
C LEU A 156 -16.14 -5.46 9.03
N PRO A 157 -17.39 -5.95 8.98
CA PRO A 157 -18.43 -5.51 9.92
C PRO A 157 -18.01 -5.74 11.38
N LEU A 158 -18.29 -4.76 12.25
CA LEU A 158 -17.81 -4.74 13.64
C LEU A 158 -18.07 -6.06 14.40
N LYS A 159 -19.26 -6.64 14.23
CA LYS A 159 -19.66 -7.93 14.87
C LYS A 159 -18.72 -9.11 14.59
N TYR A 160 -17.87 -9.02 13.58
CA TYR A 160 -16.93 -10.09 13.22
C TYR A 160 -15.48 -9.76 13.61
N VAL A 161 -15.20 -8.56 14.10
CA VAL A 161 -13.82 -8.09 14.36
C VAL A 161 -13.18 -8.95 15.45
N SER A 162 -13.80 -9.10 16.63
CA SER A 162 -13.23 -9.87 17.74
C SER A 162 -12.90 -11.31 17.34
N LYS A 163 -13.81 -11.97 16.61
CA LYS A 163 -13.62 -13.36 16.12
C LYS A 163 -12.45 -13.51 15.14
N ARG A 164 -12.03 -12.42 14.49
CA ARG A 164 -10.90 -12.42 13.53
C ARG A 164 -9.56 -12.11 14.16
N ILE A 165 -9.54 -11.51 15.35
CA ILE A 165 -8.30 -11.21 16.06
C ILE A 165 -7.78 -12.49 16.70
N THR A 166 -6.64 -12.96 16.21
CA THR A 166 -5.97 -14.16 16.72
C THR A 166 -4.50 -13.86 17.00
N LYS A 167 -3.87 -14.62 17.90
CA LYS A 167 -2.43 -14.53 18.19
C LYS A 167 -1.59 -14.63 16.92
N LYS A 168 -1.95 -15.54 16.01
CA LYS A 168 -1.26 -15.75 14.72
C LYS A 168 -1.37 -14.52 13.82
N LEU A 169 -2.57 -13.96 13.64
CA LEU A 169 -2.79 -12.81 12.79
C LEU A 169 -2.06 -11.58 13.32
N LEU A 170 -2.18 -11.31 14.63
CA LEU A 170 -1.51 -10.17 15.27
C LEU A 170 0.02 -10.26 15.11
N LYS A 171 0.61 -11.41 15.45
CA LYS A 171 2.05 -11.66 15.28
C LYS A 171 2.49 -11.47 13.83
N GLU A 172 1.72 -11.97 12.88
CA GLU A 172 2.02 -11.85 11.44
C GLU A 172 2.04 -10.39 10.99
N LYS A 173 1.04 -9.57 11.40
CA LYS A 173 1.00 -8.15 11.05
C LYS A 173 2.19 -7.38 11.65
N ILE A 174 2.50 -7.61 12.93
CA ILE A 174 3.67 -6.99 13.59
C ILE A 174 4.96 -7.31 12.83
N LEU A 175 5.19 -8.59 12.46
CA LEU A 175 6.37 -9.00 11.72
C LEU A 175 6.47 -8.31 10.34
N ILE A 176 5.35 -8.23 9.60
CA ILE A 176 5.33 -7.57 8.28
C ILE A 176 5.67 -6.09 8.42
N VAL A 177 5.06 -5.40 9.39
CA VAL A 177 5.28 -3.98 9.62
C VAL A 177 6.74 -3.73 10.05
N ASN A 178 7.25 -4.47 11.02
CA ASN A 178 8.65 -4.33 11.44
C ASN A 178 9.62 -4.52 10.26
N ASN A 179 9.45 -5.60 9.49
CA ASN A 179 10.30 -5.88 8.34
C ASN A 179 10.20 -4.80 7.25
N PHE A 180 9.04 -4.18 7.08
CA PHE A 180 8.87 -3.07 6.15
C PHE A 180 9.67 -1.84 6.60
N PHE A 181 9.57 -1.47 7.87
CA PHE A 181 10.32 -0.33 8.40
C PHE A 181 11.83 -0.57 8.31
N GLU A 182 12.33 -1.72 8.75
CA GLU A 182 13.77 -2.04 8.68
C GLU A 182 14.29 -2.05 7.24
N LYS A 183 13.59 -2.70 6.31
CA LYS A 183 14.09 -2.87 4.92
C LYS A 183 13.90 -1.66 4.03
N PHE A 184 12.83 -0.88 4.21
CA PHE A 184 12.45 0.17 3.27
C PHE A 184 12.52 1.58 3.86
N ILE A 185 12.35 1.72 5.18
CA ILE A 185 12.47 3.00 5.88
C ILE A 185 13.86 3.14 6.50
N GLY A 186 14.51 2.04 6.92
CA GLY A 186 15.89 2.01 7.37
C GLY A 186 16.09 2.05 8.89
N PHE A 187 15.03 1.84 9.69
CA PHE A 187 15.15 1.76 11.15
C PHE A 187 14.15 0.78 11.76
N LYS A 188 14.40 0.35 13.02
CA LYS A 188 13.48 -0.47 13.80
C LYS A 188 12.36 0.39 14.37
N PRO A 189 11.08 0.14 14.02
CA PRO A 189 9.98 0.96 14.48
C PRO A 189 9.63 0.70 15.95
N ARG A 190 9.21 1.75 16.64
CA ARG A 190 8.53 1.66 17.93
C ARG A 190 7.07 1.38 17.68
N ILE A 191 6.60 0.20 18.04
CA ILE A 191 5.27 -0.31 17.72
C ILE A 191 4.37 -0.19 18.95
N GLY A 192 3.25 0.52 18.80
CA GLY A 192 2.17 0.54 19.79
C GLY A 192 1.06 -0.44 19.39
N VAL A 193 0.63 -1.30 20.30
CA VAL A 193 -0.49 -2.20 20.04
C VAL A 193 -1.69 -1.73 20.85
N VAL A 194 -2.76 -1.39 20.13
CA VAL A 194 -4.01 -0.92 20.72
C VAL A 194 -4.78 -2.09 21.30
N GLY A 195 -5.42 -1.89 22.46
CA GLY A 195 -6.41 -2.82 22.99
C GLY A 195 -7.67 -2.87 22.14
N LEU A 196 -8.37 -3.97 22.21
CA LEU A 196 -9.67 -4.15 21.54
C LEU A 196 -10.82 -3.65 22.40
N ASN A 197 -10.73 -3.87 23.70
CA ASN A 197 -11.76 -3.51 24.67
C ASN A 197 -11.47 -2.14 25.32
N PRO A 198 -12.50 -1.44 25.82
CA PRO A 198 -12.30 -0.20 26.58
C PRO A 198 -11.31 -0.43 27.74
N HIS A 199 -10.36 0.48 27.90
CA HIS A 199 -9.30 0.43 28.92
C HIS A 199 -8.43 -0.85 28.91
N CYS A 200 -8.52 -1.69 27.86
CA CYS A 200 -7.90 -3.02 27.76
C CYS A 200 -8.41 -4.00 28.83
N GLU A 201 -9.58 -3.77 29.37
CA GLU A 201 -10.18 -4.51 30.46
C GLU A 201 -11.58 -5.03 30.10
N SER A 202 -12.07 -5.98 30.87
CA SER A 202 -13.42 -6.49 30.77
C SER A 202 -13.85 -7.01 32.16
N ILE A 203 -15.10 -6.78 32.54
CA ILE A 203 -15.73 -7.37 33.73
C ILE A 203 -15.85 -8.90 33.56
N LEU A 204 -15.86 -9.38 32.32
CA LEU A 204 -15.97 -10.82 32.05
C LEU A 204 -14.58 -11.49 32.16
N ASN A 205 -14.61 -12.78 32.57
CA ASN A 205 -13.38 -13.60 32.71
C ASN A 205 -12.57 -13.77 31.46
N TYR A 206 -13.16 -13.52 30.28
CA TYR A 206 -12.48 -13.56 28.99
C TYR A 206 -12.49 -12.17 28.32
N ASN A 207 -11.30 -11.71 27.93
CA ASN A 207 -11.18 -10.61 26.97
C ASN A 207 -9.99 -10.87 26.05
N GLU A 208 -10.07 -10.31 24.84
CA GLU A 208 -9.06 -10.49 23.79
C GLU A 208 -7.74 -9.84 24.17
N ASP A 209 -7.76 -8.77 24.96
CA ASP A 209 -6.56 -8.04 25.36
C ASP A 209 -5.65 -8.92 26.22
N ASN A 210 -6.21 -9.60 27.23
CA ASN A 210 -5.47 -10.50 28.12
C ASN A 210 -5.17 -11.87 27.50
N LYS A 211 -6.07 -12.42 26.69
CA LYS A 211 -5.93 -13.79 26.14
C LYS A 211 -5.21 -13.84 24.82
N ILE A 212 -5.20 -12.74 24.04
CA ILE A 212 -4.60 -12.69 22.70
C ILE A 212 -3.50 -11.64 22.61
N ILE A 213 -3.82 -10.36 22.92
CA ILE A 213 -2.91 -9.25 22.62
C ILE A 213 -1.70 -9.26 23.54
N LEU A 214 -1.92 -9.26 24.86
CA LEU A 214 -0.85 -9.23 25.84
C LEU A 214 0.16 -10.38 25.67
N PRO A 215 -0.24 -11.66 25.51
CA PRO A 215 0.71 -12.74 25.27
C PRO A 215 1.55 -12.58 24.01
N VAL A 216 0.96 -12.06 22.91
CA VAL A 216 1.73 -11.80 21.69
C VAL A 216 2.73 -10.68 21.90
N VAL A 217 2.31 -9.55 22.47
CA VAL A 217 3.20 -8.42 22.75
C VAL A 217 4.34 -8.87 23.66
N SER A 218 4.05 -9.57 24.75
CA SER A 218 5.06 -10.08 25.68
C SER A 218 6.07 -11.01 25.01
N SER A 219 5.60 -11.91 24.11
CA SER A 219 6.49 -12.82 23.38
C SER A 219 7.44 -12.11 22.40
N LEU A 220 7.07 -10.90 21.96
CA LEU A 220 7.81 -10.14 20.97
C LEU A 220 8.71 -9.04 21.56
N LYS A 221 8.54 -8.66 22.83
CA LYS A 221 9.30 -7.59 23.51
C LYS A 221 10.82 -7.77 23.45
N LYS A 222 11.31 -9.02 23.46
CA LYS A 222 12.76 -9.31 23.39
C LYS A 222 13.36 -9.01 22.01
N LYS A 223 12.54 -8.96 20.95
CA LYS A 223 12.99 -8.82 19.54
C LYS A 223 12.65 -7.47 18.95
N PHE A 224 11.57 -6.84 19.40
CA PHE A 224 11.01 -5.62 18.82
C PHE A 224 10.78 -4.55 19.88
N LEU A 225 10.84 -3.29 19.47
CA LEU A 225 10.45 -2.14 20.27
C LEU A 225 8.92 -2.04 20.29
N ILE A 226 8.28 -2.85 21.13
CA ILE A 226 6.82 -3.00 21.13
C ILE A 226 6.24 -2.78 22.53
N LYS A 227 5.13 -2.05 22.62
CA LYS A 227 4.34 -1.82 23.83
C LYS A 227 2.85 -2.06 23.56
N GLY A 228 2.12 -2.53 24.55
CA GLY A 228 0.68 -2.78 24.50
C GLY A 228 0.25 -4.01 25.31
N PRO A 229 -1.05 -4.29 25.41
CA PRO A 229 -2.13 -3.45 24.89
C PRO A 229 -2.18 -2.08 25.57
N ILE A 230 -2.55 -1.04 24.82
CA ILE A 230 -2.76 0.33 25.33
C ILE A 230 -4.17 0.74 24.92
N PRO A 231 -4.95 1.39 25.81
CA PRO A 231 -6.29 1.83 25.50
C PRO A 231 -6.33 2.73 24.26
N ALA A 232 -7.36 2.53 23.40
CA ALA A 232 -7.48 3.23 22.12
C ALA A 232 -7.67 4.74 22.26
N ASP A 233 -8.33 5.19 23.29
CA ASP A 233 -8.52 6.61 23.62
C ASP A 233 -7.24 7.27 24.10
N THR A 234 -6.35 6.53 24.72
CA THR A 234 -5.09 7.02 25.31
C THR A 234 -3.94 7.05 24.30
N ILE A 235 -3.77 5.99 23.49
CA ILE A 235 -2.59 5.83 22.63
C ILE A 235 -2.45 6.95 21.58
N PHE A 236 -3.57 7.55 21.14
CA PHE A 236 -3.58 8.63 20.15
C PHE A 236 -3.43 10.04 20.75
N LEU A 237 -3.39 10.17 22.07
CA LEU A 237 -3.10 11.45 22.72
C LEU A 237 -1.71 11.96 22.30
N LYS A 238 -1.58 13.27 22.08
CA LYS A 238 -0.36 13.89 21.54
C LYS A 238 0.92 13.52 22.30
N HIS A 239 0.86 13.44 23.62
CA HIS A 239 2.00 13.11 24.47
C HIS A 239 2.34 11.61 24.48
N VAL A 240 1.36 10.71 24.20
CA VAL A 240 1.56 9.26 24.15
C VAL A 240 1.99 8.81 22.75
N ARG A 241 1.27 9.27 21.70
CA ARG A 241 1.52 8.82 20.32
C ARG A 241 2.93 9.12 19.81
N LYS A 242 3.63 10.14 20.35
CA LYS A 242 5.01 10.49 19.98
C LYS A 242 6.02 9.39 20.31
N ASP A 243 5.66 8.46 21.20
CA ASP A 243 6.50 7.33 21.59
C ASP A 243 6.47 6.19 20.55
N PHE A 244 5.61 6.30 19.53
CA PHE A 244 5.40 5.27 18.51
C PHE A 244 5.63 5.82 17.10
N ASP A 245 6.17 4.96 16.24
CA ASP A 245 6.32 5.21 14.81
C ASP A 245 5.17 4.56 14.03
N VAL A 246 4.59 3.50 14.61
CA VAL A 246 3.41 2.80 14.07
C VAL A 246 2.53 2.26 15.21
N ILE A 247 1.21 2.39 15.02
CA ILE A 247 0.17 1.85 15.91
C ILE A 247 -0.66 0.84 15.12
#